data_b7b4194df1749eb213aad745d170b45b
#
_entry.id   b7b4194df1749eb213aad745d170b45b
#
_cell.length_a   1.000
_cell.length_b   1.000
_cell.length_c   1.000
_cell.angle_alpha   90.00
_cell.angle_beta   90.00
_cell.angle_gamma   90.00
#
_symmetry.space_group_name_H-M   'P 1'
#
loop_
_entity.id
_entity.type
_entity.pdbx_description
1 polymer ?
#
loop_
_entity_poly.entity_id
_entity_poly.type
_entity_poly.pdbx_seq_one_letter_code
_entity_poly.pdbx_strand_id
1 'polypeptide(L)'
;TRLRIGQRTATAALLQSLRPGDVLLHALATAPVRSGELLWGIPGGAVLRAPVRLTLQQMILETAPTMQHDMPASDSSSSATDVAALELPVQLEVDQLALSLSVLSGLQPGQILELSVPVDQADIRLVVYGQTIGIGRLLAVGEHLGVQILSMSETAHADA
;
A
#
# COMPACT_ATOMS: atom_id res chain seq x y z
N THR A 1 11.32 -1.80 -6.23
CA THR A 1 10.52 -0.57 -6.12
C THR A 1 9.11 -0.91 -5.71
N ARG A 2 8.55 -0.19 -4.77
CA ARG A 2 7.18 -0.35 -4.28
C ARG A 2 6.41 0.96 -4.49
N LEU A 3 5.18 0.88 -4.93
CA LEU A 3 4.29 2.03 -5.04
C LEU A 3 3.17 1.87 -4.02
N ARG A 4 3.22 2.67 -2.98
CA ARG A 4 2.16 2.73 -1.95
C ARG A 4 1.07 3.68 -2.42
N ILE A 5 -0.14 3.18 -2.54
CA ILE A 5 -1.30 3.96 -3.02
C ILE A 5 -2.23 4.39 -1.89
N GLY A 6 -2.03 3.88 -0.70
CA GLY A 6 -2.81 4.26 0.46
C GLY A 6 -2.42 3.50 1.71
N GLN A 7 -2.97 3.96 2.83
CA GLN A 7 -2.85 3.33 4.13
C GLN A 7 -4.19 3.39 4.84
N ARG A 8 -4.50 2.35 5.57
CA ARG A 8 -5.71 2.26 6.37
C ARG A 8 -5.41 1.54 7.68
N THR A 9 -6.07 1.95 8.75
CA THR A 9 -6.06 1.22 10.00
C THR A 9 -7.19 0.20 10.03
N ALA A 10 -6.91 -1.02 10.42
CA ALA A 10 -7.89 -2.09 10.58
C ALA A 10 -7.59 -2.91 11.83
N THR A 11 -8.62 -3.42 12.48
CA THR A 11 -8.44 -4.30 13.64
C THR A 11 -7.91 -5.67 13.23
N ALA A 12 -7.16 -6.31 14.11
CA ALA A 12 -6.68 -7.67 13.87
C ALA A 12 -7.84 -8.64 13.61
N ALA A 13 -8.96 -8.46 14.31
CA ALA A 13 -10.17 -9.26 14.09
C ALA A 13 -10.73 -9.10 12.68
N LEU A 14 -10.79 -7.86 12.16
CA LEU A 14 -11.23 -7.61 10.80
C LEU A 14 -10.30 -8.28 9.80
N LEU A 15 -8.99 -8.13 9.96
CA LEU A 15 -8.01 -8.72 9.04
C LEU A 15 -8.07 -10.25 9.03
N GLN A 16 -8.30 -10.87 10.18
CA GLN A 16 -8.47 -12.33 10.28
C GLN A 16 -9.77 -12.83 9.67
N SER A 17 -10.79 -11.98 9.58
CA SER A 17 -12.08 -12.33 8.99
C SER A 17 -12.12 -12.18 7.47
N LEU A 18 -11.15 -11.51 6.85
CA LEU A 18 -11.12 -11.28 5.41
C LEU A 18 -10.96 -12.60 4.64
N ARG A 19 -11.77 -12.73 3.60
CA ARG A 19 -11.79 -13.89 2.71
C ARG A 19 -11.77 -13.43 1.25
N PRO A 20 -11.34 -14.30 0.31
CA PRO A 20 -11.46 -14.01 -1.11
C PRO A 20 -12.89 -13.61 -1.48
N GLY A 21 -13.03 -12.52 -2.23
CA GLY A 21 -14.31 -11.92 -2.59
C GLY A 21 -14.76 -10.79 -1.70
N ASP A 22 -14.24 -10.66 -0.49
CA ASP A 22 -14.52 -9.52 0.39
C ASP A 22 -13.92 -8.23 -0.18
N VAL A 23 -14.52 -7.10 0.16
CA VAL A 23 -14.03 -5.78 -0.23
C VAL A 23 -13.64 -4.98 1.01
N LEU A 24 -12.37 -4.62 1.08
CA LEU A 24 -11.88 -3.71 2.10
C LEU A 24 -12.04 -2.28 1.58
N LEU A 25 -12.98 -1.54 2.14
CA LEU A 25 -13.22 -0.16 1.73
C LEU A 25 -12.06 0.75 2.16
N HIS A 26 -11.60 1.56 1.24
CA HIS A 26 -10.68 2.65 1.51
C HIS A 26 -11.45 3.97 1.47
N ALA A 27 -11.21 4.85 2.42
CA ALA A 27 -11.96 6.10 2.58
C ALA A 27 -11.70 7.16 1.47
N LEU A 28 -11.01 6.80 0.41
CA LEU A 28 -10.73 7.71 -0.70
C LEU A 28 -11.84 7.71 -1.72
N ALA A 29 -12.25 8.91 -2.10
CA ALA A 29 -13.13 9.11 -3.24
C ALA A 29 -12.48 8.59 -4.54
N THR A 30 -13.31 8.19 -5.48
CA THR A 30 -12.88 7.87 -6.85
C THR A 30 -12.45 9.14 -7.57
N ALA A 31 -11.26 9.64 -7.24
CA ALA A 31 -10.68 10.78 -7.93
C ALA A 31 -9.81 10.28 -9.10
N PRO A 32 -9.81 10.99 -10.25
CA PRO A 32 -8.94 10.62 -11.37
C PRO A 32 -7.45 10.77 -11.04
N VAL A 33 -7.13 11.59 -10.07
CA VAL A 33 -5.77 11.82 -9.58
C VAL A 33 -5.69 11.51 -8.10
N ARG A 34 -4.71 10.72 -7.70
CA ARG A 34 -4.51 10.28 -6.32
C ARG A 34 -3.09 10.53 -5.88
N SER A 35 -2.94 10.74 -4.59
CA SER A 35 -1.62 10.76 -3.97
C SER A 35 -1.14 9.34 -3.68
N GLY A 36 0.15 9.13 -3.87
CA GLY A 36 0.83 7.89 -3.52
C GLY A 36 2.25 8.17 -3.08
N GLU A 37 2.97 7.12 -2.75
CA GLU A 37 4.39 7.20 -2.40
C GLU A 37 5.18 6.12 -3.14
N LEU A 38 6.26 6.54 -3.74
CA LEU A 38 7.24 5.64 -4.33
C LEU A 38 8.30 5.32 -3.26
N LEU A 39 8.62 4.06 -3.11
CA LEU A 39 9.48 3.54 -2.04
C LEU A 39 10.57 2.65 -2.62
N TRP A 40 11.83 2.91 -2.23
CA TRP A 40 12.97 2.06 -2.56
C TRP A 40 13.71 1.71 -1.29
N GLY A 41 14.05 0.46 -1.15
CA GLY A 41 14.76 -0.05 0.01
C GLY A 41 14.10 -1.27 0.61
N ILE A 42 14.56 -1.66 1.77
CA ILE A 42 14.09 -2.85 2.47
C ILE A 42 12.89 -2.49 3.34
N PRO A 43 11.78 -3.23 3.25
CA PRO A 43 10.65 -3.03 4.15
C PRO A 43 11.07 -3.07 5.62
N GLY A 44 10.61 -2.09 6.41
CA GLY A 44 10.96 -1.96 7.83
C GLY A 44 12.35 -1.38 8.09
N GLY A 45 13.12 -1.06 7.05
CA GLY A 45 14.45 -0.46 7.15
C GLY A 45 14.52 0.96 6.61
N ALA A 46 15.71 1.38 6.25
CA ALA A 46 15.91 2.65 5.57
C ALA A 46 15.38 2.57 4.14
N VAL A 47 14.55 3.51 3.76
CA VAL A 47 13.96 3.61 2.42
C VAL A 47 14.09 5.04 1.89
N LEU A 48 14.28 5.16 0.60
CA LEU A 48 14.02 6.39 -0.12
C LEU A 48 12.51 6.50 -0.37
N ARG A 49 11.94 7.64 -0.05
CA ARG A 49 10.52 7.94 -0.29
C ARG A 49 10.40 9.15 -1.19
N ALA A 50 9.46 9.06 -2.11
CA ALA A 50 9.08 10.19 -2.95
C ALA A 50 7.57 10.24 -3.09
N PRO A 51 6.90 11.34 -2.70
CA PRO A 51 5.48 11.51 -2.96
C PRO A 51 5.24 11.65 -4.46
N VAL A 52 4.21 10.98 -4.93
CA VAL A 52 3.82 10.97 -6.34
C VAL A 52 2.34 11.24 -6.47
N ARG A 53 1.98 11.85 -7.59
CA ARG A 53 0.59 11.97 -8.03
C ARG A 53 0.30 10.88 -9.05
N LEU A 54 -0.76 10.13 -8.81
CA LEU A 54 -1.12 8.96 -9.59
C LEU A 54 -2.32 9.25 -10.48
N THR A 55 -2.21 8.88 -11.74
CA THR A 55 -3.33 8.60 -12.63
C THR A 55 -3.44 7.10 -12.85
N LEU A 56 -4.35 6.64 -13.69
CA LEU A 56 -4.48 5.21 -13.97
C LEU A 56 -3.23 4.57 -14.58
N GLN A 57 -2.47 5.33 -15.36
CA GLN A 57 -1.33 4.79 -16.13
C GLN A 57 0.00 5.49 -15.86
N GLN A 58 -0.03 6.59 -15.14
CA GLN A 58 1.15 7.42 -14.92
C GLN A 58 1.28 7.84 -13.47
N MET A 59 2.50 8.05 -13.06
CA MET A 59 2.81 8.74 -11.81
C MET A 59 3.73 9.92 -12.08
N ILE A 60 3.45 11.01 -11.39
CA ILE A 60 4.21 12.25 -11.48
C ILE A 60 4.90 12.47 -10.13
N LEU A 61 6.20 12.59 -10.15
CA LEU A 61 6.99 12.85 -8.96
C LEU A 61 6.73 14.28 -8.47
N GLU A 62 6.31 14.44 -7.22
CA GLU A 62 6.00 15.77 -6.66
C GLU A 62 7.23 16.44 -6.06
N THR A 63 8.08 15.69 -5.38
CA THR A 63 9.31 16.20 -4.75
C THR A 63 10.46 15.22 -4.96
N ALA A 64 11.68 15.70 -4.72
CA ALA A 64 12.87 14.84 -4.74
C ALA A 64 12.77 13.73 -3.67
N PRO A 65 13.30 12.53 -3.95
CA PRO A 65 13.33 11.45 -2.97
C PRO A 65 14.08 11.83 -1.70
N THR A 66 13.54 11.43 -0.56
CA THR A 66 14.15 11.64 0.76
C THR A 66 14.36 10.30 1.46
N MET A 67 15.46 10.20 2.22
CA MET A 67 15.74 9.02 3.01
C MET A 67 14.94 9.05 4.31
N GLN A 68 14.19 8.00 4.58
CA GLN A 68 13.42 7.85 5.82
C GLN A 68 13.44 6.39 6.28
N HIS A 69 13.06 6.16 7.53
CA HIS A 69 12.77 4.81 8.01
C HIS A 69 11.34 4.43 7.63
N ASP A 70 11.16 3.26 7.07
CA ASP A 70 9.84 2.69 6.74
C ASP A 70 9.19 2.11 8.01
N MET A 71 8.98 3.00 8.99
CA MET A 71 8.24 2.66 10.20
C MET A 71 6.80 3.12 10.02
N PRO A 72 5.82 2.26 10.27
CA PRO A 72 4.44 2.73 10.37
C PRO A 72 4.36 3.75 11.50
N ALA A 73 3.62 4.82 11.29
CA ALA A 73 3.35 5.78 12.33
C ALA A 73 2.68 5.05 13.49
N SER A 74 3.43 4.86 14.57
CA SER A 74 2.92 4.22 15.78
C SER A 74 2.17 5.28 16.57
N ASP A 75 0.90 5.46 16.29
CA ASP A 75 0.01 6.03 17.29
C ASP A 75 -0.22 4.98 18.38
N SER A 76 0.83 4.78 19.17
CA SER A 76 0.80 3.85 20.27
C SER A 76 0.16 4.52 21.49
N SER A 77 -1.15 4.45 21.55
CA SER A 77 -1.85 4.61 22.82
C SER A 77 -3.10 3.73 22.85
N SER A 78 -2.92 2.43 22.83
CA SER A 78 -3.98 1.58 23.31
C SER A 78 -3.38 0.48 24.19
N SER A 79 -3.67 0.57 25.46
CA SER A 79 -3.55 -0.54 26.38
C SER A 79 -4.66 -1.55 26.07
N ALA A 80 -4.62 -2.16 24.88
CA ALA A 80 -5.58 -3.17 24.50
C ALA A 80 -5.13 -4.49 25.09
N THR A 81 -5.86 -4.98 26.05
CA THR A 81 -5.70 -6.33 26.61
C THR A 81 -6.20 -7.40 25.63
N ASP A 82 -6.91 -7.00 24.58
CA ASP A 82 -7.48 -7.88 23.58
C ASP A 82 -6.75 -7.70 22.24
N VAL A 83 -6.05 -8.74 21.80
CA VAL A 83 -5.33 -8.75 20.51
C VAL A 83 -6.29 -8.57 19.33
N ALA A 84 -7.52 -9.05 19.42
CA ALA A 84 -8.51 -8.90 18.35
C ALA A 84 -8.91 -7.45 18.10
N ALA A 85 -8.87 -6.61 19.15
CA ALA A 85 -9.16 -5.18 19.07
C ALA A 85 -7.94 -4.32 18.72
N LEU A 86 -6.77 -4.93 18.57
CA LEU A 86 -5.55 -4.23 18.19
C LEU A 86 -5.70 -3.63 16.77
N GLU A 87 -5.50 -2.33 16.67
CA GLU A 87 -5.50 -1.64 15.38
C GLU A 87 -4.14 -1.73 14.71
N LEU A 88 -4.13 -2.18 13.48
CA LEU A 88 -2.92 -2.38 12.67
C LEU A 88 -2.95 -1.48 11.44
N PRO A 89 -1.83 -0.84 11.08
CA PRO A 89 -1.74 -0.10 9.84
C PRO A 89 -1.63 -1.06 8.66
N VAL A 90 -2.59 -1.01 7.76
CA VAL A 90 -2.58 -1.76 6.50
C VAL A 90 -2.16 -0.82 5.38
N GLN A 91 -1.06 -1.14 4.74
CA GLN A 91 -0.54 -0.41 3.60
C GLN A 91 -0.98 -1.09 2.32
N LEU A 92 -1.46 -0.31 1.37
CA LEU A 92 -1.87 -0.79 0.05
C LEU A 92 -0.76 -0.47 -0.94
N GLU A 93 -0.08 -1.49 -1.43
CA GLU A 93 1.06 -1.34 -2.33
C GLU A 93 0.79 -2.06 -3.67
N VAL A 94 1.14 -1.40 -4.76
CA VAL A 94 1.11 -2.04 -6.09
C VAL A 94 2.23 -3.06 -6.17
N ASP A 95 1.86 -4.27 -6.57
CA ASP A 95 2.84 -5.34 -6.78
C ASP A 95 3.61 -5.13 -8.10
N GLN A 96 4.89 -5.45 -8.06
CA GLN A 96 5.77 -5.52 -9.24
C GLN A 96 5.91 -4.24 -10.05
N LEU A 97 6.23 -3.13 -9.41
CA LEU A 97 6.69 -1.95 -10.12
C LEU A 97 8.18 -2.10 -10.49
N ALA A 98 8.47 -2.32 -11.75
CA ALA A 98 9.83 -2.43 -12.24
C ALA A 98 10.34 -1.06 -12.70
N LEU A 99 11.28 -0.49 -11.96
CA LEU A 99 12.05 0.68 -12.37
C LEU A 99 13.54 0.34 -12.40
N SER A 100 14.22 0.74 -13.48
CA SER A 100 15.65 0.54 -13.57
C SER A 100 16.42 1.43 -12.59
N LEU A 101 17.59 0.99 -12.16
CA LEU A 101 18.41 1.78 -11.25
C LEU A 101 18.84 3.13 -11.87
N SER A 102 19.02 3.18 -13.18
CA SER A 102 19.31 4.42 -13.90
C SER A 102 18.17 5.44 -13.82
N VAL A 103 16.93 4.99 -13.90
CA VAL A 103 15.75 5.85 -13.70
C VAL A 103 15.69 6.33 -12.25
N LEU A 104 15.93 5.43 -11.29
CA LEU A 104 15.90 5.77 -9.86
C LEU A 104 16.92 6.83 -9.48
N SER A 105 18.15 6.73 -10.02
CA SER A 105 19.22 7.67 -9.72
C SER A 105 19.04 9.05 -10.35
N GLY A 106 18.18 9.18 -11.35
CA GLY A 106 17.89 10.41 -12.08
C GLY A 106 16.54 11.03 -11.77
N LEU A 107 15.83 10.61 -10.72
CA LEU A 107 14.51 11.13 -10.41
C LEU A 107 14.52 12.60 -10.02
N GLN A 108 13.67 13.38 -10.68
CA GLN A 108 13.50 14.81 -10.45
C GLN A 108 12.02 15.15 -10.24
N PRO A 109 11.72 16.21 -9.45
CA PRO A 109 10.35 16.71 -9.32
C PRO A 109 9.72 17.04 -10.67
N GLY A 110 8.46 16.68 -10.84
CA GLY A 110 7.72 16.86 -12.09
C GLY A 110 7.95 15.78 -13.16
N GLN A 111 8.83 14.83 -12.92
CA GLN A 111 9.08 13.74 -13.84
C GLN A 111 7.87 12.81 -13.91
N ILE A 112 7.48 12.45 -15.13
CA ILE A 112 6.40 11.51 -15.41
C ILE A 112 6.99 10.12 -15.61
N LEU A 113 6.47 9.15 -14.86
CA LEU A 113 6.80 7.73 -14.99
C LEU A 113 5.57 6.97 -15.44
N GLU A 114 5.70 6.16 -16.48
CA GLU A 114 4.61 5.31 -16.95
C GLU A 114 4.55 4.00 -16.15
N LEU A 115 3.34 3.58 -15.83
CA LEU A 115 3.08 2.29 -15.23
C LEU A 115 2.92 1.23 -16.32
N SER A 116 3.59 0.11 -16.17
CA SER A 116 3.48 -1.01 -17.12
C SER A 116 2.09 -1.65 -17.10
N VAL A 117 1.39 -1.55 -15.99
CA VAL A 117 0.02 -2.02 -15.80
C VAL A 117 -0.79 -0.89 -15.16
N PRO A 118 -1.99 -0.56 -15.67
CA PRO A 118 -2.86 0.43 -15.03
C PRO A 118 -3.16 0.05 -13.57
N VAL A 119 -3.27 1.04 -12.69
CA VAL A 119 -3.45 0.81 -11.24
C VAL A 119 -4.72 0.01 -10.95
N ASP A 120 -5.78 0.21 -11.71
CA ASP A 120 -7.06 -0.50 -11.58
C ASP A 120 -6.99 -1.97 -12.03
N GLN A 121 -5.95 -2.35 -12.76
CA GLN A 121 -5.70 -3.72 -13.21
C GLN A 121 -4.52 -4.38 -12.49
N ALA A 122 -3.79 -3.62 -11.70
CA ALA A 122 -2.64 -4.11 -10.96
C ALA A 122 -3.07 -4.90 -9.71
N ASP A 123 -2.28 -5.88 -9.35
CA ASP A 123 -2.43 -6.55 -8.07
C ASP A 123 -1.97 -5.62 -6.94
N ILE A 124 -2.79 -5.50 -5.92
CA ILE A 124 -2.55 -4.69 -4.74
C ILE A 124 -2.20 -5.61 -3.58
N ARG A 125 -1.03 -5.42 -3.01
CA ARG A 125 -0.64 -6.12 -1.79
C ARG A 125 -1.15 -5.36 -0.57
N LEU A 126 -1.74 -6.10 0.36
CA LEU A 126 -2.02 -5.62 1.70
C LEU A 126 -0.81 -5.94 2.57
N VAL A 127 -0.16 -4.91 3.08
CA VAL A 127 1.08 -5.05 3.83
C VAL A 127 0.89 -4.51 5.26
N VAL A 128 1.21 -5.34 6.25
CA VAL A 128 1.21 -4.97 7.66
C VAL A 128 2.60 -5.21 8.21
N TYR A 129 3.24 -4.17 8.74
CA TYR A 129 4.61 -4.22 9.28
C TYR A 129 5.61 -4.91 8.34
N GLY A 130 5.54 -4.58 7.04
CA GLY A 130 6.43 -5.12 6.02
C GLY A 130 6.08 -6.53 5.52
N GLN A 131 5.03 -7.16 6.06
CA GLN A 131 4.57 -8.47 5.63
C GLN A 131 3.32 -8.39 4.78
N THR A 132 3.34 -9.05 3.64
CA THR A 132 2.15 -9.18 2.80
C THR A 132 1.16 -10.15 3.43
N ILE A 133 -0.02 -9.65 3.77
CA ILE A 133 -1.09 -10.46 4.37
C ILE A 133 -2.16 -10.87 3.37
N GLY A 134 -2.20 -10.26 2.21
CA GLY A 134 -3.15 -10.59 1.16
C GLY A 134 -2.88 -9.84 -0.12
N ILE A 135 -3.57 -10.25 -1.18
CA ILE A 135 -3.53 -9.63 -2.50
C ILE A 135 -4.97 -9.35 -2.94
N GLY A 136 -5.17 -8.20 -3.54
CA GLY A 136 -6.46 -7.80 -4.08
C GLY A 136 -6.33 -6.92 -5.31
N ARG A 137 -7.44 -6.35 -5.73
CA ARG A 137 -7.53 -5.37 -6.82
C ARG A 137 -8.40 -4.20 -6.42
N LEU A 138 -8.09 -3.05 -6.98
CA LEU A 138 -8.93 -1.87 -6.78
C LEU A 138 -10.29 -2.06 -7.43
N LEU A 139 -11.32 -1.70 -6.68
CA LEU A 139 -12.72 -1.75 -7.09
C LEU A 139 -13.41 -0.45 -6.68
N ALA A 140 -14.19 0.12 -7.61
CA ALA A 140 -15.05 1.24 -7.28
C ALA A 140 -16.37 0.72 -6.66
N VAL A 141 -16.71 1.20 -5.47
CA VAL A 141 -17.97 0.92 -4.78
C VAL A 141 -18.69 2.24 -4.56
N GLY A 142 -19.63 2.58 -5.46
CA GLY A 142 -20.25 3.90 -5.47
C GLY A 142 -19.19 5.00 -5.70
N GLU A 143 -19.09 5.94 -4.77
CA GLU A 143 -18.10 7.03 -4.80
C GLU A 143 -16.78 6.69 -4.06
N HIS A 144 -16.68 5.48 -3.53
CA HIS A 144 -15.53 5.04 -2.75
C HIS A 144 -14.71 4.02 -3.52
N LEU A 145 -13.42 3.98 -3.18
CA LEU A 145 -12.54 2.91 -3.59
C LEU A 145 -12.46 1.84 -2.52
N GLY A 146 -12.43 0.60 -2.97
CA GLY A 146 -12.13 -0.55 -2.14
C GLY A 146 -11.07 -1.43 -2.80
N VAL A 147 -10.55 -2.35 -2.03
CA VAL A 147 -9.71 -3.44 -2.51
C VAL A 147 -10.50 -4.73 -2.37
N GLN A 148 -10.84 -5.34 -3.49
CA GLN A 148 -11.42 -6.66 -3.49
C GLN A 148 -10.34 -7.69 -3.21
N ILE A 149 -10.51 -8.48 -2.17
CA ILE A 149 -9.56 -9.51 -1.78
C ILE A 149 -9.62 -10.65 -2.79
N LEU A 150 -8.49 -10.97 -3.39
CA LEU A 150 -8.32 -12.14 -4.27
C LEU A 150 -7.79 -13.35 -3.52
N SER A 151 -6.83 -13.12 -2.62
CA SER A 151 -6.27 -14.15 -1.76
C SER A 151 -5.76 -13.54 -0.46
N MET A 152 -5.84 -14.31 0.62
CA MET A 152 -5.18 -13.97 1.88
C MET A 152 -4.01 -14.91 2.06
N SER A 153 -2.87 -14.35 2.47
CA SER A 153 -1.77 -15.18 2.94
C SER A 153 -2.25 -15.94 4.16
N GLU A 154 -2.10 -17.25 4.15
CA GLU A 154 -2.17 -17.99 5.40
C GLU A 154 -1.08 -17.40 6.28
N THR A 155 -1.48 -16.55 7.22
CA THR A 155 -0.65 -16.37 8.39
C THR A 155 -0.45 -17.78 8.89
N ALA A 156 0.78 -18.24 8.79
CA ALA A 156 1.11 -19.49 9.41
C ALA A 156 0.52 -19.41 10.82
N HIS A 157 -0.56 -20.12 11.06
CA HIS A 157 -0.88 -20.46 12.40
C HIS A 157 0.38 -21.15 12.88
N ALA A 158 1.15 -20.41 13.65
CA ALA A 158 2.16 -21.04 14.46
C ALA A 158 1.36 -21.89 15.44
N ASP A 159 0.86 -22.98 14.93
CA ASP A 159 0.43 -24.09 15.77
C ASP A 159 1.71 -24.60 16.40
N ALA A 160 1.88 -24.07 17.57
CA ALA A 160 2.78 -24.70 18.49
C ALA A 160 2.30 -26.12 18.75
#